data_fed8a993b24f515e7f24da501344ded8
#
_entry.id   fed8a993b24f515e7f24da501344ded8
#
_cell.length_a   1.000
_cell.length_b   1.000
_cell.length_c   1.000
_cell.angle_alpha   90.00
_cell.angle_beta   90.00
_cell.angle_gamma   90.00
#
_symmetry.space_group_name_H-M   'P 1'
#
loop_
_entity.id
_entity.type
_entity.pdbx_description
1 polymer ?
#
loop_
_entity_poly.entity_id
_entity_poly.type
_entity_poly.pdbx_seq_one_letter_code
_entity_poly.pdbx_strand_id
1 'polypeptide(L)'
;MTVNAHVVQMRAQKRDMAAASGIDDALISALVDGFYARVRADAMLGPIFAAHIADWTPHLRRMKDFWASIMIESGRFNGSPMQKHIALGGLDAAHFAHWLSLWDETLAQQIPDKQVADRFRAAATRIGDSLLTGIQIQRGGLSAIARAPNKATAPEQQS
;
A
#
# COMPACT_ATOMS: atom_id res chain seq x y z
N MET A 1 30.73 -2.46 3.55
CA MET A 1 29.64 -2.44 4.51
C MET A 1 29.14 -3.87 4.76
N THR A 2 29.27 -4.33 5.96
CA THR A 2 28.85 -5.70 6.31
C THR A 2 27.36 -5.73 6.60
N VAL A 3 26.64 -6.55 5.85
CA VAL A 3 25.22 -6.79 6.11
C VAL A 3 25.13 -7.67 7.36
N ASN A 4 24.24 -7.33 8.27
CA ASN A 4 24.01 -8.13 9.47
C ASN A 4 23.57 -9.55 9.07
N ALA A 5 24.33 -10.57 9.48
CA ALA A 5 24.05 -11.96 9.15
C ALA A 5 22.66 -12.40 9.62
N HIS A 6 22.19 -11.88 10.75
CA HIS A 6 20.86 -12.17 11.26
C HIS A 6 19.76 -11.68 10.30
N VAL A 7 19.91 -10.46 9.77
CA VAL A 7 18.95 -9.89 8.80
C VAL A 7 18.92 -10.73 7.52
N VAL A 8 20.08 -11.11 7.01
CA VAL A 8 20.19 -11.97 5.82
C VAL A 8 19.50 -13.31 6.05
N GLN A 9 19.72 -13.90 7.21
CA GLN A 9 19.11 -15.18 7.57
C GLN A 9 17.59 -15.07 7.69
N MET A 10 17.08 -14.01 8.29
CA MET A 10 15.64 -13.78 8.41
C MET A 10 14.98 -13.59 7.05
N ARG A 11 15.64 -12.89 6.14
CA ARG A 11 15.12 -12.71 4.77
C ARG A 11 15.11 -14.04 4.00
N ALA A 12 16.13 -14.85 4.15
CA ALA A 12 16.18 -16.17 3.56
C ALA A 12 15.07 -17.07 4.09
N GLN A 13 14.82 -17.06 5.40
CA GLN A 13 13.75 -17.82 6.02
C GLN A 13 12.37 -17.37 5.51
N LYS A 14 12.16 -16.08 5.36
CA LYS A 14 10.90 -15.53 4.83
C LYS A 14 10.66 -15.98 3.40
N ARG A 15 11.69 -15.96 2.55
CA ARG A 15 11.61 -16.48 1.18
C ARG A 15 11.28 -17.95 1.14
N ASP A 16 11.93 -18.76 1.98
CA ASP A 16 11.70 -20.19 2.07
C ASP A 16 10.27 -20.51 2.52
N MET A 17 9.76 -19.77 3.49
CA MET A 17 8.37 -19.92 3.96
C MET A 17 7.38 -19.53 2.86
N ALA A 18 7.65 -18.48 2.11
CA ALA A 18 6.80 -18.07 1.00
C ALA A 18 6.77 -19.15 -0.09
N ALA A 19 7.92 -19.67 -0.48
CA ALA A 19 8.04 -20.74 -1.48
C ALA A 19 7.29 -21.99 -1.04
N ALA A 20 7.45 -22.40 0.24
CA ALA A 20 6.76 -23.57 0.80
C ALA A 20 5.23 -23.39 0.80
N SER A 21 4.74 -22.16 0.89
CA SER A 21 3.31 -21.84 0.86
C SER A 21 2.75 -21.66 -0.56
N GLY A 22 3.59 -21.76 -1.61
CA GLY A 22 3.18 -21.56 -2.99
C GLY A 22 3.12 -20.10 -3.42
N ILE A 23 3.70 -19.18 -2.64
CA ILE A 23 3.78 -17.77 -3.00
C ILE A 23 4.98 -17.56 -3.91
N ASP A 24 4.70 -17.27 -5.18
CA ASP A 24 5.72 -17.03 -6.20
C ASP A 24 5.33 -15.86 -7.10
N ASP A 25 6.20 -15.52 -8.06
CA ASP A 25 5.95 -14.42 -8.99
C ASP A 25 4.70 -14.63 -9.83
N ALA A 26 4.42 -15.86 -10.25
CA ALA A 26 3.24 -16.16 -11.06
C ALA A 26 1.94 -15.90 -10.28
N LEU A 27 1.90 -16.32 -9.02
CA LEU A 27 0.75 -16.08 -8.15
C LEU A 27 0.54 -14.59 -7.93
N ILE A 28 1.62 -13.87 -7.62
CA ILE A 28 1.58 -12.41 -7.40
C ILE A 28 1.12 -11.69 -8.66
N SER A 29 1.65 -12.07 -9.82
CA SER A 29 1.28 -11.46 -11.09
C SER A 29 -0.21 -11.62 -11.38
N ALA A 30 -0.75 -12.83 -11.23
CA ALA A 30 -2.16 -13.10 -11.44
C ALA A 30 -3.04 -12.32 -10.44
N LEU A 31 -2.61 -12.23 -9.19
CA LEU A 31 -3.34 -11.50 -8.14
C LEU A 31 -3.39 -10.01 -8.43
N VAL A 32 -2.27 -9.41 -8.80
CA VAL A 32 -2.19 -7.98 -9.14
C VAL A 32 -3.05 -7.67 -10.37
N ASP A 33 -2.96 -8.48 -11.42
CA ASP A 33 -3.76 -8.29 -12.63
C ASP A 33 -5.26 -8.39 -12.34
N GLY A 34 -5.67 -9.37 -11.57
CA GLY A 34 -7.07 -9.56 -11.19
C GLY A 34 -7.60 -8.45 -10.30
N PHE A 35 -6.79 -7.99 -9.37
CA PHE A 35 -7.14 -6.89 -8.48
C PHE A 35 -7.35 -5.58 -9.26
N TYR A 36 -6.39 -5.21 -10.10
CA TYR A 36 -6.51 -3.97 -10.85
C TYR A 36 -7.58 -4.01 -11.95
N ALA A 37 -7.92 -5.19 -12.46
CA ALA A 37 -9.09 -5.33 -13.32
C ALA A 37 -10.37 -4.93 -12.58
N ARG A 38 -10.51 -5.31 -11.31
CA ARG A 38 -11.63 -4.88 -10.47
C ARG A 38 -11.59 -3.40 -10.16
N VAL A 39 -10.42 -2.88 -9.80
CA VAL A 39 -10.24 -1.45 -9.49
C VAL A 39 -10.63 -0.58 -10.69
N ARG A 40 -10.20 -0.95 -11.88
CA ARG A 40 -10.48 -0.18 -13.10
C ARG A 40 -11.96 -0.15 -13.44
N ALA A 41 -12.68 -1.22 -13.12
CA ALA A 41 -14.12 -1.32 -13.34
C ALA A 41 -14.95 -0.74 -12.19
N ASP A 42 -14.32 -0.39 -11.07
CA ASP A 42 -15.00 0.08 -9.87
C ASP A 42 -15.45 1.54 -10.01
N ALA A 43 -16.69 1.82 -9.56
CA ALA A 43 -17.27 3.15 -9.69
C ALA A 43 -16.57 4.19 -8.80
N MET A 44 -16.05 3.79 -7.64
CA MET A 44 -15.39 4.71 -6.71
C MET A 44 -13.91 4.89 -7.06
N LEU A 45 -13.17 3.81 -7.22
CA LEU A 45 -11.71 3.84 -7.40
C LEU A 45 -11.29 4.00 -8.85
N GLY A 46 -12.05 3.46 -9.80
CA GLY A 46 -11.71 3.50 -11.22
C GLY A 46 -11.39 4.91 -11.72
N PRO A 47 -12.25 5.91 -11.47
CA PRO A 47 -11.99 7.29 -11.90
C PRO A 47 -10.74 7.90 -11.28
N ILE A 48 -10.45 7.58 -10.01
CA ILE A 48 -9.25 8.08 -9.32
C ILE A 48 -7.98 7.57 -10.01
N PHE A 49 -7.93 6.27 -10.27
CA PHE A 49 -6.79 5.67 -10.96
C PHE A 49 -6.69 6.15 -12.40
N ALA A 50 -7.80 6.26 -13.12
CA ALA A 50 -7.80 6.73 -14.50
C ALA A 50 -7.26 8.16 -14.63
N ALA A 51 -7.52 9.01 -13.65
CA ALA A 51 -7.02 10.38 -13.64
C ALA A 51 -5.50 10.46 -13.44
N HIS A 52 -4.89 9.46 -12.82
CA HIS A 52 -3.48 9.50 -12.44
C HIS A 52 -2.59 8.50 -13.18
N ILE A 53 -3.17 7.50 -13.84
CA ILE A 53 -2.42 6.46 -14.56
C ILE A 53 -2.75 6.53 -16.03
N ALA A 54 -1.81 7.04 -16.83
CA ALA A 54 -1.97 7.12 -18.27
C ALA A 54 -1.67 5.78 -18.95
N ASP A 55 -0.65 5.06 -18.48
CA ASP A 55 -0.24 3.77 -19.03
C ASP A 55 -0.22 2.73 -17.91
N TRP A 56 -1.08 1.72 -18.05
CA TRP A 56 -1.24 0.67 -17.04
C TRP A 56 -0.11 -0.36 -17.05
N THR A 57 0.54 -0.58 -18.18
CA THR A 57 1.58 -1.59 -18.29
C THR A 57 2.74 -1.36 -17.32
N PRO A 58 3.39 -0.18 -17.28
CA PRO A 58 4.44 0.06 -16.31
C PRO A 58 3.92 0.12 -14.87
N HIS A 59 2.69 0.59 -14.65
CA HIS A 59 2.11 0.61 -13.31
C HIS A 59 1.92 -0.80 -12.76
N LEU A 60 1.34 -1.70 -13.55
CA LEU A 60 1.14 -3.09 -13.14
C LEU A 60 2.46 -3.79 -12.85
N ARG A 61 3.49 -3.55 -13.69
CA ARG A 61 4.83 -4.10 -13.45
C ARG A 61 5.38 -3.63 -12.11
N ARG A 62 5.24 -2.35 -11.82
CA ARG A 62 5.71 -1.76 -10.55
C ARG A 62 4.97 -2.35 -9.36
N MET A 63 3.67 -2.59 -9.48
CA MET A 63 2.88 -3.19 -8.40
C MET A 63 3.24 -4.66 -8.19
N LYS A 64 3.54 -5.39 -9.25
CA LYS A 64 4.03 -6.77 -9.14
C LYS A 64 5.37 -6.81 -8.41
N ASP A 65 6.29 -5.90 -8.74
CA ASP A 65 7.58 -5.79 -8.05
C ASP A 65 7.41 -5.38 -6.58
N PHE A 66 6.49 -4.48 -6.30
CA PHE A 66 6.16 -4.05 -4.94
C PHE A 66 5.68 -5.23 -4.09
N TRP A 67 4.70 -5.99 -4.59
CA TRP A 67 4.17 -7.14 -3.87
C TRP A 67 5.19 -8.26 -3.73
N ALA A 68 6.01 -8.48 -4.74
CA ALA A 68 7.10 -9.45 -4.65
C ALA A 68 8.13 -9.05 -3.58
N SER A 69 8.44 -7.77 -3.47
CA SER A 69 9.35 -7.29 -2.44
C SER A 69 8.80 -7.49 -1.03
N ILE A 70 7.49 -7.34 -0.85
CA ILE A 70 6.83 -7.53 0.44
C ILE A 70 6.69 -9.02 0.79
N MET A 71 6.23 -9.83 -0.15
CA MET A 71 5.83 -11.20 0.14
C MET A 71 6.98 -12.20 0.03
N ILE A 72 7.95 -11.97 -0.85
CA ILE A 72 9.08 -12.88 -1.10
C ILE A 72 10.43 -12.20 -1.06
N GLU A 73 10.52 -10.99 -0.53
CA GLU A 73 11.79 -10.25 -0.35
C GLU A 73 12.62 -10.15 -1.64
N SER A 74 11.97 -9.88 -2.77
CA SER A 74 12.65 -9.86 -4.07
C SER A 74 13.65 -8.72 -4.22
N GLY A 75 13.45 -7.61 -3.51
CA GLY A 75 14.31 -6.42 -3.61
C GLY A 75 14.15 -5.64 -4.91
N ARG A 76 13.18 -5.98 -5.76
CA ARG A 76 13.02 -5.34 -7.07
C ARG A 76 12.30 -4.00 -7.04
N PHE A 77 11.60 -3.68 -5.96
CA PHE A 77 10.84 -2.45 -5.87
C PHE A 77 11.68 -1.32 -5.29
N ASN A 78 11.69 -0.20 -6.00
CA ASN A 78 12.23 1.08 -5.54
C ASN A 78 11.15 2.15 -5.69
N GLY A 79 10.89 2.90 -4.64
CA GLY A 79 9.92 3.98 -4.70
C GLY A 79 9.32 4.30 -3.35
N SER A 80 8.51 5.35 -3.33
CA SER A 80 7.82 5.80 -2.13
C SER A 80 6.32 5.86 -2.37
N PRO A 81 5.58 4.77 -2.04
CA PRO A 81 4.12 4.77 -2.19
C PRO A 81 3.46 5.88 -1.37
N MET A 82 4.02 6.19 -0.20
CA MET A 82 3.48 7.20 0.70
C MET A 82 3.38 8.56 0.02
N GLN A 83 4.46 9.04 -0.59
CA GLN A 83 4.48 10.35 -1.23
C GLN A 83 3.51 10.43 -2.41
N LYS A 84 3.42 9.37 -3.18
CA LYS A 84 2.51 9.32 -4.33
C LYS A 84 1.05 9.39 -3.89
N HIS A 85 0.68 8.71 -2.81
CA HIS A 85 -0.68 8.73 -2.30
C HIS A 85 -1.03 10.07 -1.66
N ILE A 86 -0.10 10.69 -0.94
CA ILE A 86 -0.30 12.04 -0.40
C ILE A 86 -0.55 13.04 -1.53
N ALA A 87 0.19 12.92 -2.63
CA ALA A 87 0.06 13.82 -3.78
C ALA A 87 -1.29 13.70 -4.49
N LEU A 88 -1.98 12.56 -4.38
CA LEU A 88 -3.30 12.40 -5.01
C LEU A 88 -4.35 13.33 -4.42
N GLY A 89 -4.27 13.62 -3.13
CA GLY A 89 -5.28 14.43 -2.45
C GLY A 89 -6.64 13.73 -2.36
N GLY A 90 -7.47 14.16 -1.43
CA GLY A 90 -8.86 13.68 -1.34
C GLY A 90 -9.08 12.24 -0.91
N LEU A 91 -8.02 11.48 -0.63
CA LEU A 91 -8.16 10.12 -0.16
C LEU A 91 -8.49 10.08 1.33
N ASP A 92 -9.44 9.24 1.71
CA ASP A 92 -9.86 9.08 3.10
C ASP A 92 -10.06 7.60 3.46
N ALA A 93 -10.53 7.35 4.68
CA ALA A 93 -10.74 6.00 5.19
C ALA A 93 -11.69 5.18 4.32
N ALA A 94 -12.71 5.80 3.73
CA ALA A 94 -13.67 5.10 2.88
C ALA A 94 -13.01 4.55 1.61
N HIS A 95 -12.10 5.29 1.02
CA HIS A 95 -11.34 4.84 -0.15
C HIS A 95 -10.49 3.62 0.18
N PHE A 96 -9.79 3.64 1.31
CA PHE A 96 -8.94 2.52 1.73
C PHE A 96 -9.75 1.29 2.14
N ALA A 97 -10.90 1.48 2.80
CA ALA A 97 -11.78 0.37 3.15
C ALA A 97 -12.33 -0.29 1.88
N HIS A 98 -12.71 0.49 0.88
CA HIS A 98 -13.21 -0.03 -0.38
C HIS A 98 -12.09 -0.75 -1.17
N TRP A 99 -10.90 -0.17 -1.22
CA TRP A 99 -9.71 -0.78 -1.81
C TRP A 99 -9.46 -2.16 -1.20
N LEU A 100 -9.51 -2.25 0.12
CA LEU A 100 -9.29 -3.51 0.84
C LEU A 100 -10.39 -4.52 0.56
N SER A 101 -11.65 -4.09 0.40
CA SER A 101 -12.76 -4.99 0.05
C SER A 101 -12.56 -5.60 -1.34
N LEU A 102 -12.08 -4.84 -2.31
CA LEU A 102 -11.76 -5.35 -3.65
C LEU A 102 -10.59 -6.33 -3.62
N TRP A 103 -9.62 -6.07 -2.76
CA TRP A 103 -8.51 -6.99 -2.52
C TRP A 103 -9.02 -8.31 -1.95
N ASP A 104 -9.89 -8.26 -0.95
CA ASP A 104 -10.49 -9.45 -0.35
C ASP A 104 -11.28 -10.27 -1.37
N GLU A 105 -12.05 -9.61 -2.24
CA GLU A 105 -12.78 -10.30 -3.31
C GLU A 105 -11.83 -11.02 -4.27
N THR A 106 -10.72 -10.37 -4.62
CA THR A 106 -9.71 -10.96 -5.50
C THR A 106 -9.05 -12.16 -4.86
N LEU A 107 -8.70 -12.05 -3.57
CA LEU A 107 -8.13 -13.16 -2.81
C LEU A 107 -9.08 -14.35 -2.75
N ALA A 108 -10.35 -14.10 -2.44
CA ALA A 108 -11.36 -15.15 -2.35
C ALA A 108 -11.53 -15.90 -3.69
N GLN A 109 -11.40 -15.20 -4.80
CA GLN A 109 -11.55 -15.79 -6.12
C GLN A 109 -10.31 -16.56 -6.58
N GLN A 110 -9.11 -16.06 -6.25
CA GLN A 110 -7.88 -16.58 -6.84
C GLN A 110 -7.07 -17.50 -5.92
N ILE A 111 -7.21 -17.34 -4.61
CA ILE A 111 -6.36 -18.05 -3.65
C ILE A 111 -7.21 -18.93 -2.75
N PRO A 112 -7.31 -20.24 -3.06
CA PRO A 112 -8.13 -21.15 -2.25
C PRO A 112 -7.50 -21.46 -0.89
N ASP A 113 -6.18 -21.39 -0.76
CA ASP A 113 -5.50 -21.61 0.51
C ASP A 113 -5.73 -20.41 1.43
N LYS A 114 -6.51 -20.62 2.50
CA LYS A 114 -6.87 -19.55 3.42
C LYS A 114 -5.67 -18.92 4.12
N GLN A 115 -4.68 -19.73 4.47
CA GLN A 115 -3.48 -19.19 5.15
C GLN A 115 -2.69 -18.25 4.23
N VAL A 116 -2.57 -18.62 2.96
CA VAL A 116 -1.91 -17.75 1.96
C VAL A 116 -2.71 -16.47 1.75
N ALA A 117 -4.03 -16.58 1.57
CA ALA A 117 -4.91 -15.42 1.41
C ALA A 117 -4.82 -14.49 2.62
N ASP A 118 -4.81 -15.03 3.84
CA ASP A 118 -4.70 -14.25 5.07
C ASP A 118 -3.39 -13.47 5.14
N ARG A 119 -2.29 -14.04 4.64
CA ARG A 119 -1.00 -13.35 4.60
C ARG A 119 -1.02 -12.15 3.66
N PHE A 120 -1.61 -12.29 2.48
CA PHE A 120 -1.78 -11.17 1.55
C PHE A 120 -2.72 -10.11 2.12
N ARG A 121 -3.79 -10.53 2.77
CA ARG A 121 -4.74 -9.62 3.40
C ARG A 121 -4.10 -8.83 4.53
N ALA A 122 -3.35 -9.48 5.39
CA ALA A 122 -2.64 -8.80 6.49
C ALA A 122 -1.64 -7.78 5.97
N ALA A 123 -0.91 -8.11 4.90
CA ALA A 123 0.03 -7.18 4.27
C ALA A 123 -0.70 -5.96 3.70
N ALA A 124 -1.79 -6.17 2.97
CA ALA A 124 -2.59 -5.08 2.40
C ALA A 124 -3.19 -4.20 3.48
N THR A 125 -3.67 -4.77 4.57
CA THR A 125 -4.20 -4.02 5.72
C THR A 125 -3.14 -3.11 6.32
N ARG A 126 -1.94 -3.62 6.55
CA ARG A 126 -0.84 -2.81 7.10
C ARG A 126 -0.45 -1.68 6.14
N ILE A 127 -0.38 -1.96 4.85
CA ILE A 127 -0.05 -0.95 3.84
C ILE A 127 -1.12 0.14 3.82
N GLY A 128 -2.39 -0.24 3.76
CA GLY A 128 -3.50 0.71 3.75
C GLY A 128 -3.53 1.56 5.01
N ASP A 129 -3.36 0.97 6.18
CA ASP A 129 -3.33 1.68 7.45
C ASP A 129 -2.17 2.67 7.51
N SER A 130 -0.99 2.27 7.06
CA SER A 130 0.19 3.14 7.03
C SER A 130 0.01 4.33 6.09
N LEU A 131 -0.53 4.08 4.90
CA LEU A 131 -0.79 5.14 3.92
C LEU A 131 -1.83 6.12 4.41
N LEU A 132 -2.94 5.62 4.97
CA LEU A 132 -4.01 6.46 5.51
C LEU A 132 -3.51 7.28 6.69
N THR A 133 -2.77 6.67 7.61
CA THR A 133 -2.17 7.37 8.75
C THR A 133 -1.25 8.50 8.27
N GLY A 134 -0.39 8.22 7.29
CA GLY A 134 0.50 9.23 6.72
C GLY A 134 -0.25 10.40 6.08
N ILE A 135 -1.32 10.11 5.36
CA ILE A 135 -2.18 11.13 4.74
C ILE A 135 -2.86 11.98 5.81
N GLN A 136 -3.38 11.35 6.86
CA GLN A 136 -4.05 12.05 7.96
C GLN A 136 -3.09 12.93 8.74
N ILE A 137 -1.88 12.45 9.01
CA ILE A 137 -0.85 13.23 9.68
C ILE A 137 -0.47 14.44 8.83
N GLN A 138 -0.31 14.28 7.53
CA GLN A 138 0.03 15.37 6.63
C GLN A 138 -1.06 16.46 6.65
N ARG A 139 -2.33 16.06 6.61
CA ARG A 139 -3.46 16.99 6.70
C ARG A 139 -3.52 17.66 8.07
N GLY A 140 -3.36 16.90 9.14
CA GLY A 140 -3.32 17.40 10.50
C GLY A 140 -2.16 18.36 10.73
N GLY A 141 -0.98 18.06 10.18
CA GLY A 141 0.18 18.92 10.22
C GLY A 141 -0.06 20.27 9.56
N LEU A 142 -0.68 20.28 8.39
CA LEU A 142 -1.06 21.52 7.70
C LEU A 142 -2.08 22.31 8.52
N SER A 143 -3.07 21.65 9.10
CA SER A 143 -4.06 22.30 9.97
C SER A 143 -3.41 22.88 11.21
N ALA A 144 -2.46 22.17 11.81
CA ALA A 144 -1.72 22.64 12.99
C ALA A 144 -0.90 23.88 12.65
N ILE A 145 -0.25 23.92 11.51
CA ILE A 145 0.51 25.08 11.04
C ILE A 145 -0.42 26.29 10.86
N ALA A 146 -1.59 26.07 10.27
CA ALA A 146 -2.56 27.13 10.06
C ALA A 146 -3.10 27.70 11.38
N ARG A 147 -3.15 26.90 12.44
CA ARG A 147 -3.61 27.33 13.76
C ARG A 147 -2.51 27.95 14.62
N ALA A 148 -1.26 27.62 14.35
CA ALA A 148 -0.14 28.07 15.16
C ALA A 148 -0.07 29.59 15.35
N PRO A 149 -0.28 30.44 14.34
CA PRO A 149 -0.28 31.89 14.53
C PRO A 149 -1.34 32.36 15.55
N ASN A 150 -2.53 31.78 15.51
CA ASN A 150 -3.60 32.14 16.43
C ASN A 150 -3.25 31.80 17.87
N LYS A 151 -2.63 30.66 18.09
CA LYS A 151 -2.20 30.26 19.43
C LYS A 151 -1.05 31.10 19.91
N ALA A 152 -0.16 31.48 19.03
CA ALA A 152 1.02 32.27 19.38
C ALA A 152 0.66 33.72 19.75
N THR A 153 -0.39 34.28 19.19
CA THR A 153 -0.78 35.67 19.46
C THR A 153 -1.62 35.83 20.72
N ALA A 154 -2.28 34.78 21.15
CA ALA A 154 -3.17 34.84 22.28
C ALA A 154 -2.50 35.33 23.59
N PRO A 155 -1.29 34.91 23.93
CA PRO A 155 -0.67 35.36 25.19
C PRO A 155 -0.21 36.80 25.22
N GLU A 156 -0.03 37.40 24.08
CA GLU A 156 0.55 38.74 24.00
C GLU A 156 -0.43 39.85 24.32
N GLN A 157 -1.69 39.55 24.39
CA GLN A 157 -2.71 40.55 24.56
C GLN A 157 -3.03 40.86 26.00
N GLN A 158 -2.24 40.32 26.93
CA GLN A 158 -2.52 40.44 28.35
C GLN A 158 -1.69 41.50 29.05
N SER A 159 -0.88 42.22 28.34
CA SER A 159 -0.06 43.27 28.93
C SER A 159 -0.81 44.59 29.15
#